data_2edbf7285e31cb3eb992d7091f2c6b3f
#
_entry.id   2edbf7285e31cb3eb992d7091f2c6b3f
#
_cell.length_a   1.000
_cell.length_b   1.000
_cell.length_c   1.000
_cell.angle_alpha   90.00
_cell.angle_beta   90.00
_cell.angle_gamma   90.00
#
_symmetry.space_group_name_H-M   'P 1'
#
loop_
_entity.id
_entity.type
_entity.pdbx_description
1 polymer ?
#
loop_
_entity_poly.entity_id
_entity_poly.type
_entity_poly.pdbx_seq_one_letter_code
_entity_poly.pdbx_strand_id
1 'polypeptide(L)'
;MKRALSIAAALLLLVSAIPAMAGDHKKCDQPAEACLKAYTESLQNRGWVGIEMDTNDDGTMQIVRVVPDSPAESAGFKAGDVLASFNGVAYKDDNKQALKEATKAMKPGKTVTYTVVRNGSEKDLKVELGTIPETVMAQWIGQHMLTAHVDHTEDQASEG
;
A
#
# COMPACT_ATOMS: atom_id res chain seq x y z
N MET A 1 47.83 -7.53 -46.12
CA MET A 1 47.43 -6.28 -45.47
C MET A 1 46.10 -6.54 -44.82
N LYS A 2 46.08 -6.89 -43.52
CA LYS A 2 44.88 -7.23 -42.77
C LYS A 2 44.62 -6.09 -41.77
N ARG A 3 43.56 -5.33 -41.97
CA ARG A 3 43.12 -4.26 -41.06
C ARG A 3 42.19 -4.87 -40.01
N ALA A 4 42.65 -4.89 -38.76
CA ALA A 4 41.86 -5.25 -37.61
C ALA A 4 40.98 -4.06 -37.24
N LEU A 5 39.65 -4.23 -37.27
CA LEU A 5 38.66 -3.30 -36.70
C LEU A 5 38.47 -3.68 -35.24
N SER A 6 38.90 -2.81 -34.34
CA SER A 6 38.58 -2.89 -32.92
C SER A 6 37.18 -2.29 -32.71
N ILE A 7 36.24 -3.15 -32.31
CA ILE A 7 34.90 -2.72 -31.87
C ILE A 7 34.97 -2.49 -30.36
N ALA A 8 35.01 -1.21 -29.94
CA ALA A 8 34.84 -0.82 -28.56
C ALA A 8 33.36 -0.91 -28.21
N ALA A 9 32.97 -1.91 -27.45
CA ALA A 9 31.65 -2.05 -26.91
C ALA A 9 31.44 -1.05 -25.75
N ALA A 10 30.76 0.04 -26.02
CA ALA A 10 30.30 0.96 -24.97
C ALA A 10 29.11 0.31 -24.22
N LEU A 11 29.35 -0.15 -22.98
CA LEU A 11 28.35 -0.67 -22.09
C LEU A 11 27.54 0.51 -21.52
N LEU A 12 26.38 0.80 -22.14
CA LEU A 12 25.42 1.79 -21.66
C LEU A 12 24.68 1.18 -20.46
N LEU A 13 25.05 1.59 -19.24
CA LEU A 13 24.29 1.30 -18.02
C LEU A 13 22.97 2.10 -18.08
N LEU A 14 21.91 1.45 -18.50
CA LEU A 14 20.54 1.93 -18.31
C LEU A 14 20.21 1.84 -16.83
N VAL A 15 20.40 2.94 -16.12
CA VAL A 15 19.80 3.14 -14.80
C VAL A 15 18.31 3.33 -15.04
N SER A 16 17.53 2.27 -14.92
CA SER A 16 16.07 2.36 -14.88
C SER A 16 15.67 3.09 -13.60
N ALA A 17 15.29 4.36 -13.75
CA ALA A 17 14.65 5.11 -12.69
C ALA A 17 13.32 4.42 -12.36
N ILE A 18 13.24 3.79 -11.20
CA ILE A 18 11.99 3.30 -10.62
C ILE A 18 11.16 4.56 -10.35
N PRO A 19 9.95 4.72 -10.93
CA PRO A 19 9.10 5.82 -10.56
C PRO A 19 8.73 5.63 -9.07
N ALA A 20 9.21 6.53 -8.22
CA ALA A 20 8.74 6.64 -6.86
C ALA A 20 7.23 6.91 -6.96
N MET A 21 6.42 5.96 -6.50
CA MET A 21 4.99 6.19 -6.29
C MET A 21 4.85 7.28 -5.23
N ALA A 22 4.77 8.52 -5.67
CA ALA A 22 4.40 9.66 -4.85
C ALA A 22 2.91 9.50 -4.49
N GLY A 23 2.61 8.69 -3.48
CA GLY A 23 1.35 8.78 -2.78
C GLY A 23 1.21 10.21 -2.29
N ASP A 24 0.00 10.77 -2.38
CA ASP A 24 -0.34 12.12 -1.92
C ASP A 24 -0.10 12.22 -0.40
N HIS A 25 1.16 12.40 -0.02
CA HIS A 25 1.60 12.56 1.36
C HIS A 25 1.24 13.98 1.79
N LYS A 26 0.01 14.18 2.26
CA LYS A 26 -0.37 15.42 2.93
C LYS A 26 0.63 15.66 4.06
N LYS A 27 1.39 16.76 3.95
CA LYS A 27 2.19 17.26 5.06
C LYS A 27 1.28 17.36 6.29
N CYS A 28 1.76 16.88 7.43
CA CYS A 28 1.05 17.02 8.69
C CYS A 28 1.30 18.43 9.20
N ASP A 29 0.26 19.28 9.23
CA ASP A 29 0.34 20.66 9.69
C ASP A 29 0.41 20.77 11.22
N GLN A 30 0.35 19.64 11.93
CA GLN A 30 0.42 19.58 13.40
C GLN A 30 1.86 19.35 13.88
N PRO A 31 2.19 19.77 15.13
CA PRO A 31 3.45 19.41 15.76
C PRO A 31 3.64 17.87 15.73
N ALA A 32 4.88 17.42 15.49
CA ALA A 32 5.20 16.01 15.31
C ALA A 32 4.66 15.11 16.44
N GLU A 33 4.72 15.57 17.69
CA GLU A 33 4.21 14.83 18.86
C GLU A 33 2.68 14.64 18.81
N ALA A 34 1.93 15.71 18.47
CA ALA A 34 0.48 15.65 18.34
C ALA A 34 0.06 14.76 17.17
N CYS A 35 0.76 14.86 16.05
CA CYS A 35 0.53 14.00 14.88
C CYS A 35 0.81 12.53 15.19
N LEU A 36 1.93 12.23 15.86
CA LEU A 36 2.28 10.88 16.29
C LEU A 36 1.20 10.25 17.17
N LYS A 37 0.72 10.99 18.16
CA LYS A 37 -0.35 10.54 19.06
C LYS A 37 -1.63 10.25 18.29
N ALA A 38 -2.11 11.20 17.48
CA ALA A 38 -3.34 11.05 16.72
C ALA A 38 -3.26 9.91 15.70
N TYR A 39 -2.11 9.75 15.03
CA TYR A 39 -1.88 8.67 14.08
C TYR A 39 -1.87 7.31 14.77
N THR A 40 -1.17 7.18 15.89
CA THR A 40 -1.12 5.94 16.69
C THR A 40 -2.52 5.53 17.16
N GLU A 41 -3.30 6.46 17.72
CA GLU A 41 -4.69 6.21 18.14
C GLU A 41 -5.57 5.77 16.97
N SER A 42 -5.37 6.37 15.78
CA SER A 42 -6.09 5.98 14.58
C SER A 42 -5.77 4.55 14.14
N LEU A 43 -4.51 4.12 14.21
CA LEU A 43 -4.08 2.77 13.88
C LEU A 43 -4.60 1.74 14.90
N GLN A 44 -4.59 2.05 16.19
CA GLN A 44 -5.12 1.16 17.24
C GLN A 44 -6.61 0.86 17.07
N ASN A 45 -7.36 1.82 16.54
CA ASN A 45 -8.80 1.69 16.29
C ASN A 45 -9.15 1.15 14.90
N ARG A 46 -8.15 0.84 14.08
CA ARG A 46 -8.32 0.34 12.71
C ARG A 46 -8.25 -1.18 12.66
N GLY A 47 -9.26 -1.79 12.03
CA GLY A 47 -9.25 -3.22 11.74
C GLY A 47 -8.19 -3.57 10.69
N TRP A 48 -7.49 -4.66 10.93
CA TRP A 48 -6.43 -5.16 10.07
C TRP A 48 -6.81 -6.48 9.43
N VAL A 49 -6.50 -6.61 8.14
CA VAL A 49 -6.75 -7.82 7.34
C VAL A 49 -5.47 -8.65 7.18
N GLY A 50 -4.35 -8.01 6.92
CA GLY A 50 -3.05 -8.67 6.69
C GLY A 50 -2.81 -9.02 5.22
N ILE A 51 -3.17 -8.13 4.29
CA ILE A 51 -2.86 -8.23 2.86
C ILE A 51 -2.03 -7.03 2.41
N GLU A 52 -1.13 -7.27 1.47
CA GLU A 52 -0.45 -6.24 0.69
C GLU A 52 -1.00 -6.28 -0.73
N MET A 53 -1.28 -5.11 -1.27
CA MET A 53 -1.94 -4.95 -2.57
C MET A 53 -1.11 -4.03 -3.45
N ASP A 54 -1.18 -4.27 -4.75
CA ASP A 54 -0.63 -3.39 -5.77
C ASP A 54 -1.70 -3.10 -6.82
N THR A 55 -1.51 -2.02 -7.57
CA THR A 55 -2.41 -1.65 -8.67
C THR A 55 -1.79 -2.11 -9.98
N ASN A 56 -2.51 -2.93 -10.72
CA ASN A 56 -2.11 -3.37 -12.05
C ASN A 56 -2.22 -2.23 -13.08
N ASP A 57 -1.61 -2.41 -14.26
CA ASP A 57 -1.64 -1.43 -15.36
C ASP A 57 -3.07 -1.11 -15.85
N ASP A 58 -4.01 -2.04 -15.66
CA ASP A 58 -5.44 -1.87 -16.00
C ASP A 58 -6.25 -1.18 -14.90
N GLY A 59 -5.60 -0.77 -13.79
CA GLY A 59 -6.24 -0.12 -12.65
C GLY A 59 -6.89 -1.08 -11.65
N THR A 60 -6.80 -2.39 -11.85
CA THR A 60 -7.29 -3.37 -10.89
C THR A 60 -6.33 -3.51 -9.71
N MET A 61 -6.87 -3.83 -8.53
CA MET A 61 -6.06 -4.06 -7.31
C MET A 61 -5.83 -5.54 -7.11
N GLN A 62 -4.57 -5.96 -7.09
CA GLN A 62 -4.17 -7.35 -6.88
C GLN A 62 -3.48 -7.53 -5.53
N ILE A 63 -3.77 -8.64 -4.86
CA ILE A 63 -3.06 -9.06 -3.65
C ILE A 63 -1.69 -9.60 -4.07
N VAL A 64 -0.63 -8.93 -3.66
CA VAL A 64 0.75 -9.35 -3.92
C VAL A 64 1.31 -10.22 -2.81
N ARG A 65 0.84 -10.01 -1.57
CA ARG A 65 1.25 -10.80 -0.41
C ARG A 65 0.13 -10.93 0.62
N VAL A 66 0.03 -12.10 1.22
CA VAL A 66 -0.76 -12.36 2.43
C VAL A 66 0.22 -12.51 3.58
N VAL A 67 -0.01 -11.76 4.67
CA VAL A 67 0.86 -11.82 5.85
C VAL A 67 0.58 -13.15 6.58
N PRO A 68 1.61 -13.93 6.93
CA PRO A 68 1.45 -15.15 7.72
C PRO A 68 0.77 -14.87 9.06
N ASP A 69 -0.01 -15.82 9.56
CA ASP A 69 -0.76 -15.76 10.81
C ASP A 69 -1.77 -14.58 10.88
N SER A 70 -2.16 -14.05 9.72
CA SER A 70 -3.11 -12.95 9.62
C SER A 70 -4.57 -13.42 9.48
N PRO A 71 -5.54 -12.53 9.76
CA PRO A 71 -6.95 -12.77 9.42
C PRO A 71 -7.19 -13.13 7.96
N ALA A 72 -6.41 -12.54 7.03
CA ALA A 72 -6.51 -12.83 5.61
C ALA A 72 -6.10 -14.27 5.28
N GLU A 73 -5.00 -14.76 5.86
CA GLU A 73 -4.57 -16.13 5.67
C GLU A 73 -5.64 -17.10 6.17
N SER A 74 -6.17 -16.86 7.37
CA SER A 74 -7.25 -17.65 7.97
C SER A 74 -8.54 -17.63 7.13
N ALA A 75 -8.84 -16.49 6.49
CA ALA A 75 -9.99 -16.34 5.59
C ALA A 75 -9.75 -16.93 4.18
N GLY A 76 -8.53 -17.38 3.87
CA GLY A 76 -8.19 -18.05 2.63
C GLY A 76 -7.86 -17.13 1.47
N PHE A 77 -7.44 -15.88 1.73
CA PHE A 77 -6.84 -15.02 0.71
C PHE A 77 -5.55 -15.63 0.17
N LYS A 78 -5.21 -15.29 -1.07
CA LYS A 78 -3.98 -15.74 -1.73
C LYS A 78 -3.36 -14.61 -2.52
N ALA A 79 -2.03 -14.64 -2.64
CA ALA A 79 -1.35 -13.82 -3.61
C ALA A 79 -1.86 -14.15 -5.02
N GLY A 80 -2.07 -13.14 -5.85
CA GLY A 80 -2.67 -13.24 -7.17
C GLY A 80 -4.19 -13.05 -7.20
N ASP A 81 -4.89 -12.97 -6.05
CA ASP A 81 -6.30 -12.60 -6.01
C ASP A 81 -6.46 -11.14 -6.47
N VAL A 82 -7.43 -10.88 -7.33
CA VAL A 82 -7.81 -9.53 -7.74
C VAL A 82 -9.05 -9.11 -6.96
N LEU A 83 -9.01 -7.94 -6.32
CA LEU A 83 -10.14 -7.43 -5.55
C LEU A 83 -11.26 -6.94 -6.46
N ALA A 84 -12.43 -7.54 -6.37
CA ALA A 84 -13.62 -7.15 -7.11
C ALA A 84 -14.53 -6.22 -6.31
N SER A 85 -14.80 -6.54 -5.03
CA SER A 85 -15.62 -5.69 -4.17
C SER A 85 -15.23 -5.81 -2.68
N PHE A 86 -15.65 -4.80 -1.91
CA PHE A 86 -15.57 -4.76 -0.44
C PHE A 86 -16.96 -4.46 0.13
N ASN A 87 -17.51 -5.36 0.93
CA ASN A 87 -18.86 -5.29 1.47
C ASN A 87 -19.91 -4.95 0.38
N GLY A 88 -19.77 -5.54 -0.82
CA GLY A 88 -20.65 -5.31 -1.96
C GLY A 88 -20.37 -4.02 -2.77
N VAL A 89 -19.41 -3.19 -2.34
CA VAL A 89 -18.98 -2.01 -3.10
C VAL A 89 -17.84 -2.38 -4.02
N ALA A 90 -18.05 -2.28 -5.34
CA ALA A 90 -17.05 -2.67 -6.34
C ALA A 90 -15.83 -1.74 -6.32
N TYR A 91 -14.63 -2.33 -6.50
CA TYR A 91 -13.38 -1.59 -6.69
C TYR A 91 -13.34 -0.98 -8.09
N LYS A 92 -13.92 0.23 -8.21
CA LYS A 92 -13.95 1.02 -9.46
C LYS A 92 -13.75 2.49 -9.11
N ASP A 93 -13.23 3.26 -10.06
CA ASP A 93 -12.96 4.68 -9.87
C ASP A 93 -14.19 5.48 -9.43
N ASP A 94 -15.36 5.17 -9.98
CA ASP A 94 -16.61 5.83 -9.65
C ASP A 94 -17.08 5.54 -8.22
N ASN A 95 -16.55 4.50 -7.58
CA ASN A 95 -16.94 4.07 -6.24
C ASN A 95 -15.96 4.51 -5.14
N LYS A 96 -14.95 5.31 -5.44
CA LYS A 96 -13.90 5.71 -4.46
C LYS A 96 -14.50 6.27 -3.17
N GLN A 97 -15.53 7.12 -3.27
CA GLN A 97 -16.16 7.70 -2.09
C GLN A 97 -16.94 6.64 -1.30
N ALA A 98 -17.67 5.76 -1.98
CA ALA A 98 -18.42 4.67 -1.33
C ALA A 98 -17.46 3.66 -0.65
N LEU A 99 -16.35 3.32 -1.29
CA LEU A 99 -15.29 2.48 -0.69
C LEU A 99 -14.68 3.15 0.54
N LYS A 100 -14.39 4.45 0.47
CA LYS A 100 -13.87 5.22 1.62
C LYS A 100 -14.86 5.21 2.80
N GLU A 101 -16.14 5.34 2.55
CA GLU A 101 -17.15 5.23 3.61
C GLU A 101 -17.26 3.81 4.17
N ALA A 102 -17.28 2.80 3.30
CA ALA A 102 -17.33 1.40 3.72
C ALA A 102 -16.11 1.00 4.57
N THR A 103 -14.92 1.52 4.25
CA THR A 103 -13.69 1.23 5.00
C THR A 103 -13.63 1.92 6.37
N LYS A 104 -14.41 3.00 6.61
CA LYS A 104 -14.50 3.61 7.96
C LYS A 104 -15.06 2.66 9.02
N ALA A 105 -15.86 1.68 8.60
CA ALA A 105 -16.42 0.66 9.48
C ALA A 105 -15.42 -0.46 9.86
N MET A 106 -14.22 -0.46 9.26
CA MET A 106 -13.17 -1.46 9.55
C MET A 106 -12.60 -1.24 10.95
N LYS A 107 -13.11 -2.02 11.90
CA LYS A 107 -12.63 -2.02 13.30
C LYS A 107 -12.26 -3.44 13.70
N PRO A 108 -11.32 -3.63 14.65
CA PRO A 108 -11.02 -4.96 15.19
C PRO A 108 -12.27 -5.69 15.66
N GLY A 109 -12.37 -6.99 15.42
CA GLY A 109 -13.51 -7.85 15.75
C GLY A 109 -14.72 -7.70 14.83
N LYS A 110 -14.70 -6.83 13.82
CA LYS A 110 -15.75 -6.74 12.81
C LYS A 110 -15.49 -7.72 11.68
N THR A 111 -16.55 -8.39 11.23
CA THR A 111 -16.49 -9.23 10.02
C THR A 111 -16.84 -8.38 8.81
N VAL A 112 -16.00 -8.47 7.77
CA VAL A 112 -16.20 -7.83 6.48
C VAL A 112 -16.16 -8.89 5.38
N THR A 113 -16.72 -8.58 4.21
CA THR A 113 -16.71 -9.48 3.05
C THR A 113 -15.92 -8.84 1.91
N TYR A 114 -14.96 -9.56 1.38
CA TYR A 114 -14.29 -9.24 0.14
C TYR A 114 -14.73 -10.21 -0.94
N THR A 115 -15.10 -9.69 -2.11
CA THR A 115 -15.20 -10.52 -3.30
C THR A 115 -13.88 -10.41 -4.06
N VAL A 116 -13.26 -11.55 -4.35
CA VAL A 116 -12.01 -11.62 -5.12
C VAL A 116 -12.23 -12.44 -6.39
N VAL A 117 -11.52 -12.09 -7.45
CA VAL A 117 -11.42 -12.93 -8.66
C VAL A 117 -10.16 -13.78 -8.55
N ARG A 118 -10.34 -15.07 -8.59
CA ARG A 118 -9.26 -16.09 -8.56
C ARG A 118 -9.47 -17.09 -9.70
N ASN A 119 -8.49 -17.17 -10.60
CA ASN A 119 -8.56 -18.04 -11.80
C ASN A 119 -9.85 -17.78 -12.64
N GLY A 120 -10.21 -16.52 -12.80
CA GLY A 120 -11.39 -16.11 -13.57
C GLY A 120 -12.74 -16.32 -12.87
N SER A 121 -12.76 -16.77 -11.62
CA SER A 121 -13.97 -16.99 -10.85
C SER A 121 -14.04 -16.10 -9.62
N GLU A 122 -15.21 -15.53 -9.36
CA GLU A 122 -15.47 -14.75 -8.14
C GLU A 122 -15.60 -15.66 -6.92
N LYS A 123 -15.08 -15.20 -5.80
CA LYS A 123 -15.18 -15.83 -4.48
C LYS A 123 -15.40 -14.79 -3.41
N ASP A 124 -16.37 -15.03 -2.55
CA ASP A 124 -16.58 -14.22 -1.35
C ASP A 124 -15.75 -14.79 -0.20
N LEU A 125 -14.94 -13.94 0.38
CA LEU A 125 -14.11 -14.24 1.55
C LEU A 125 -14.56 -13.36 2.71
N LYS A 126 -15.05 -14.02 3.76
CA LYS A 126 -15.43 -13.35 5.02
C LYS A 126 -14.22 -13.35 5.94
N VAL A 127 -13.85 -12.20 6.42
CA VAL A 127 -12.70 -12.04 7.32
C VAL A 127 -13.11 -11.26 8.56
N GLU A 128 -12.81 -11.81 9.73
CA GLU A 128 -12.90 -11.08 10.98
C GLU A 128 -11.62 -10.27 11.15
N LEU A 129 -11.76 -8.95 11.26
CA LEU A 129 -10.63 -8.02 11.33
C LEU A 129 -9.91 -8.15 12.67
N GLY A 130 -8.60 -8.30 12.62
CA GLY A 130 -7.72 -8.29 13.79
C GLY A 130 -7.28 -6.88 14.17
N THR A 131 -6.44 -6.80 15.20
CA THR A 131 -5.64 -5.62 15.53
C THR A 131 -4.39 -5.59 14.66
N ILE A 132 -3.87 -4.40 14.37
CA ILE A 132 -2.60 -4.25 13.67
C ILE A 132 -1.48 -4.77 14.57
N PRO A 133 -0.62 -5.72 14.13
CA PRO A 133 0.52 -6.16 14.92
C PRO A 133 1.45 -5.00 15.27
N GLU A 134 2.05 -5.02 16.46
CA GLU A 134 2.93 -3.92 16.92
C GLU A 134 4.09 -3.64 15.97
N THR A 135 4.68 -4.67 15.37
CA THR A 135 5.77 -4.53 14.38
C THR A 135 5.32 -3.80 13.12
N VAL A 136 4.11 -4.11 12.63
CA VAL A 136 3.51 -3.45 11.45
C VAL A 136 3.14 -2.00 11.80
N MET A 137 2.57 -1.79 12.98
CA MET A 137 2.22 -0.45 13.48
C MET A 137 3.47 0.43 13.61
N ALA A 138 4.55 -0.09 14.21
CA ALA A 138 5.81 0.63 14.35
C ALA A 138 6.40 1.02 12.99
N GLN A 139 6.34 0.11 12.00
CA GLN A 139 6.79 0.39 10.63
C GLN A 139 5.97 1.52 9.99
N TRP A 140 4.65 1.49 10.10
CA TRP A 140 3.77 2.51 9.51
C TRP A 140 3.94 3.87 10.18
N ILE A 141 4.09 3.89 11.52
CA ILE A 141 4.38 5.10 12.26
C ILE A 141 5.73 5.69 11.81
N GLY A 142 6.79 4.87 11.74
CA GLY A 142 8.11 5.30 11.30
C GLY A 142 8.06 5.87 9.88
N GLN A 143 7.40 5.19 8.94
CA GLN A 143 7.23 5.67 7.58
C GLN A 143 6.47 7.00 7.53
N HIS A 144 5.37 7.13 8.29
CA HIS A 144 4.60 8.37 8.36
C HIS A 144 5.46 9.53 8.88
N MET A 145 6.19 9.32 9.97
CA MET A 145 7.05 10.36 10.56
C MET A 145 8.15 10.80 9.60
N LEU A 146 8.78 9.87 8.89
CA LEU A 146 9.82 10.18 7.90
C LEU A 146 9.27 10.95 6.69
N THR A 147 8.06 10.65 6.23
CA THR A 147 7.50 11.27 5.03
C THR A 147 6.75 12.57 5.30
N ALA A 148 6.14 12.72 6.48
CA ALA A 148 5.29 13.87 6.81
C ALA A 148 6.00 14.96 7.61
N HIS A 149 7.12 14.64 8.29
CA HIS A 149 7.79 15.54 9.24
C HIS A 149 9.28 15.74 8.99
N VAL A 150 9.92 14.98 8.07
CA VAL A 150 11.31 15.31 7.69
C VAL A 150 11.26 16.46 6.70
N ASP A 151 11.70 17.64 7.14
CA ASP A 151 11.94 18.76 6.25
C ASP A 151 13.07 18.41 5.29
N HIS A 152 12.77 18.37 3.99
CA HIS A 152 13.78 18.37 2.94
C HIS A 152 14.41 19.76 2.87
N THR A 153 15.29 20.07 3.81
CA THR A 153 16.07 21.32 3.86
C THR A 153 17.25 21.30 2.87
N GLU A 154 17.11 20.65 1.71
CA GLU A 154 18.16 20.61 0.69
C GLU A 154 17.99 21.57 -0.49
N ASP A 155 17.01 22.47 -0.50
CA ASP A 155 16.78 23.37 -1.65
C ASP A 155 17.19 24.85 -1.41
N GLN A 156 17.97 25.17 -0.38
CA GLN A 156 18.42 26.55 -0.15
C GLN A 156 19.95 26.74 -0.19
N ALA A 157 20.71 25.85 -0.82
CA ALA A 157 22.16 25.98 -0.93
C ALA A 157 22.66 26.30 -2.34
N SER A 158 21.86 26.86 -3.24
CA SER A 158 22.31 27.22 -4.60
C SER A 158 21.90 28.62 -5.08
N GLU A 159 21.80 29.60 -4.19
CA GLU A 159 21.85 31.01 -4.59
C GLU A 159 22.76 31.77 -3.63
N GLY A 160 24.05 31.81 -3.99
CA GLY A 160 25.11 32.61 -3.35
C GLY A 160 26.26 32.80 -4.32
#